data_f1ce744353ecb1b13371fdc9efde3602
#
_entry.id   f1ce744353ecb1b13371fdc9efde3602
#
_cell.length_a   1.000
_cell.length_b   1.000
_cell.length_c   1.000
_cell.angle_alpha   90.00
_cell.angle_beta   90.00
_cell.angle_gamma   90.00
#
_symmetry.space_group_name_H-M   'P 1'
#
loop_
_entity.id
_entity.type
_entity.pdbx_description
1 polymer ?
#
loop_
_entity_poly.entity_id
_entity_poly.type
_entity_poly.pdbx_seq_one_letter_code
_entity_poly.pdbx_strand_id
1 'polypeptide(L)'
;MMLSNPVSAAVSGPFWKRKIMITYSCNIGPQKISFCCFQLKSAAVCDNMKMNSPPSVYEKVGRHLTETEKINRQHQEDLERLKGFRLLDDDFMTKCFEGETACIQLVLRIILEMPDLIVTDVRTQVFVENLLKRSVRLDILATDNAGRKINVEIQRSDKGAGQKRARYNSSMMDANLLPKGEDFEDLPETYVIFITEHDVLGRDRALYHIGRYIFDTGETFEDGSHILYVNGEYRGETPIGKLMHDFSCTNPSDMHYDVLADRVRFFKESKEGVSIMCRVMEDMRDAALREGLQEGKREGKKEMALRMLETGRYSIEEISQLSGLSPDEIRTLEK
;
A
#
# COMPACT_ATOMS: atom_id res chain seq x y z
N MET A 1 -47.06 -9.06 -18.83
CA MET A 1 -45.78 -9.53 -19.37
C MET A 1 -44.77 -9.64 -18.19
N MET A 2 -44.45 -10.84 -17.77
CA MET A 2 -43.49 -11.04 -16.66
C MET A 2 -42.08 -10.96 -17.20
N LEU A 3 -41.26 -10.08 -16.62
CA LEU A 3 -39.83 -10.01 -16.87
C LEU A 3 -39.17 -11.19 -16.15
N SER A 4 -38.54 -12.08 -16.90
CA SER A 4 -37.76 -13.17 -16.34
C SER A 4 -36.40 -12.67 -15.82
N ASN A 5 -35.93 -13.26 -14.74
CA ASN A 5 -34.66 -12.97 -14.06
C ASN A 5 -33.45 -13.00 -15.01
N PRO A 6 -32.36 -12.23 -14.71
CA PRO A 6 -31.17 -12.19 -15.55
C PRO A 6 -30.48 -13.55 -15.63
N VAL A 7 -30.12 -13.95 -16.84
CA VAL A 7 -29.65 -15.32 -17.14
C VAL A 7 -28.16 -15.53 -16.91
N SER A 8 -27.34 -14.48 -16.90
CA SER A 8 -25.93 -14.56 -16.44
C SER A 8 -25.26 -13.17 -16.39
N ALA A 9 -24.39 -12.98 -15.42
CA ALA A 9 -23.43 -11.87 -15.39
C ALA A 9 -22.01 -12.45 -15.51
N ALA A 10 -21.29 -12.12 -16.58
CA ALA A 10 -19.89 -12.45 -16.73
C ALA A 10 -19.03 -11.24 -16.37
N VAL A 11 -18.08 -11.42 -15.45
CA VAL A 11 -17.13 -10.40 -15.02
C VAL A 11 -15.74 -10.81 -15.49
N SER A 12 -15.14 -10.06 -16.41
CA SER A 12 -13.77 -10.28 -16.87
C SER A 12 -12.94 -8.98 -16.77
N GLY A 13 -11.73 -9.09 -16.22
CA GLY A 13 -10.74 -8.02 -16.17
C GLY A 13 -10.31 -7.60 -14.76
N PRO A 14 -9.15 -6.95 -14.60
CA PRO A 14 -8.67 -6.46 -13.30
C PRO A 14 -9.61 -5.38 -12.73
N PHE A 15 -9.62 -5.23 -11.41
CA PHE A 15 -10.59 -4.51 -10.58
C PHE A 15 -10.95 -3.08 -11.07
N TRP A 16 -10.08 -2.42 -11.83
CA TRP A 16 -10.21 -1.04 -12.32
C TRP A 16 -10.91 -0.89 -13.70
N LYS A 17 -11.13 -2.00 -14.41
CA LYS A 17 -11.72 -2.00 -15.78
C LYS A 17 -12.90 -2.96 -15.89
N ARG A 18 -13.70 -3.10 -14.84
CA ARG A 18 -14.89 -3.96 -14.90
C ARG A 18 -15.98 -3.27 -15.73
N LYS A 19 -16.11 -3.69 -16.97
CA LYS A 19 -17.32 -3.45 -17.76
C LYS A 19 -18.35 -4.50 -17.34
N ILE A 20 -19.45 -4.05 -16.75
CA ILE A 20 -20.59 -4.92 -16.47
C ILE A 20 -21.45 -4.94 -17.75
N MET A 21 -21.47 -6.06 -18.44
CA MET A 21 -22.44 -6.32 -19.49
C MET A 21 -23.65 -7.03 -18.89
N ILE A 22 -24.77 -6.37 -18.92
CA ILE A 22 -26.06 -6.96 -18.53
C ILE A 22 -26.81 -7.27 -19.83
N THR A 23 -26.99 -8.56 -20.11
CA THR A 23 -27.79 -9.03 -21.26
C THR A 23 -29.21 -9.37 -20.77
N TYR A 24 -30.19 -8.73 -21.35
CA TYR A 24 -31.60 -9.06 -21.16
C TYR A 24 -32.09 -9.86 -22.37
N SER A 25 -32.77 -10.97 -22.14
CA SER A 25 -33.46 -11.70 -23.20
C SER A 25 -34.98 -11.52 -23.04
N CYS A 26 -35.65 -11.04 -24.09
CA CYS A 26 -37.10 -11.00 -24.16
C CYS A 26 -37.61 -12.08 -25.13
N ASN A 27 -38.55 -12.92 -24.68
CA ASN A 27 -39.22 -13.88 -25.55
C ASN A 27 -40.43 -13.22 -26.23
N ILE A 28 -40.35 -13.03 -27.52
CA ILE A 28 -41.47 -12.56 -28.36
C ILE A 28 -41.63 -13.58 -29.50
N GLY A 29 -42.48 -14.58 -29.29
CA GLY A 29 -42.77 -15.61 -30.30
C GLY A 29 -41.64 -16.63 -30.47
N PRO A 30 -41.63 -17.40 -31.56
CA PRO A 30 -40.71 -18.52 -31.76
C PRO A 30 -39.23 -18.13 -32.05
N GLN A 31 -38.89 -16.83 -32.00
CA GLN A 31 -37.49 -16.37 -32.24
C GLN A 31 -36.91 -15.65 -31.02
N LYS A 32 -35.70 -16.06 -30.60
CA LYS A 32 -34.90 -15.37 -29.57
C LYS A 32 -34.09 -14.29 -30.24
N ILE A 33 -34.33 -13.03 -29.87
CA ILE A 33 -33.53 -11.89 -30.32
C ILE A 33 -32.76 -11.35 -29.08
N SER A 34 -31.43 -11.38 -29.14
CA SER A 34 -30.58 -10.76 -28.12
C SER A 34 -30.16 -9.36 -28.58
N PHE A 35 -30.48 -8.37 -27.79
CA PHE A 35 -30.02 -7.00 -28.02
C PHE A 35 -28.87 -6.67 -27.08
N CYS A 36 -27.77 -6.22 -27.66
CA CYS A 36 -26.65 -5.62 -26.94
C CYS A 36 -26.81 -4.11 -26.95
N CYS A 37 -27.17 -3.51 -25.82
CA CYS A 37 -27.32 -2.06 -25.73
C CYS A 37 -25.96 -1.40 -25.53
N PHE A 38 -25.41 -0.83 -26.58
CA PHE A 38 -24.28 0.11 -26.50
C PHE A 38 -24.80 1.50 -26.11
N GLN A 39 -24.03 2.23 -25.31
CA GLN A 39 -24.34 3.58 -24.85
C GLN A 39 -24.88 4.47 -25.93
N LEU A 40 -26.15 4.85 -25.84
CA LEU A 40 -26.72 5.95 -26.62
C LEU A 40 -26.57 7.26 -25.81
N LYS A 41 -25.62 8.09 -26.21
CA LYS A 41 -25.68 9.54 -25.93
C LYS A 41 -26.66 10.15 -26.90
N SER A 42 -27.92 10.32 -26.51
CA SER A 42 -28.72 11.49 -26.87
C SER A 42 -30.16 11.33 -26.34
N ALA A 43 -30.66 12.39 -25.73
CA ALA A 43 -31.91 12.49 -25.00
C ALA A 43 -33.12 12.82 -25.92
N ALA A 44 -33.19 12.31 -27.14
CA ALA A 44 -34.16 12.81 -28.11
C ALA A 44 -35.11 11.76 -28.74
N VAL A 45 -35.24 10.55 -28.21
CA VAL A 45 -36.10 9.53 -28.87
C VAL A 45 -37.10 8.84 -27.92
N CYS A 46 -37.33 9.34 -26.70
CA CYS A 46 -38.25 8.68 -25.76
C CYS A 46 -39.59 9.40 -25.47
N ASP A 47 -40.03 10.35 -26.30
CA ASP A 47 -41.21 11.17 -25.98
C ASP A 47 -42.56 10.58 -26.42
N ASN A 48 -42.66 9.38 -26.93
CA ASN A 48 -43.95 8.82 -27.42
C ASN A 48 -44.29 7.39 -26.95
N MET A 49 -43.90 6.98 -25.77
CA MET A 49 -44.50 5.78 -25.15
C MET A 49 -44.98 6.06 -23.72
N LYS A 50 -46.26 6.47 -23.59
CA LYS A 50 -46.95 6.43 -22.30
C LYS A 50 -47.13 4.97 -21.88
N MET A 51 -46.20 4.45 -21.08
CA MET A 51 -46.41 3.25 -20.26
C MET A 51 -46.61 3.69 -18.82
N ASN A 52 -47.78 3.44 -18.27
CA ASN A 52 -48.06 3.51 -16.84
C ASN A 52 -47.22 2.44 -16.12
N SER A 53 -46.11 2.83 -15.53
CA SER A 53 -45.28 2.03 -14.61
C SER A 53 -45.29 2.67 -13.25
N PRO A 54 -45.27 1.91 -12.14
CA PRO A 54 -45.31 2.48 -10.81
C PRO A 54 -44.03 3.30 -10.51
N PRO A 55 -44.12 4.42 -9.76
CA PRO A 55 -43.10 5.43 -9.67
C PRO A 55 -42.02 5.13 -8.59
N SER A 56 -41.39 3.96 -8.57
CA SER A 56 -40.47 3.67 -7.49
C SER A 56 -39.04 3.20 -7.88
N VAL A 57 -38.77 2.94 -9.15
CA VAL A 57 -37.45 2.36 -9.53
C VAL A 57 -36.58 3.35 -10.31
N TYR A 58 -37.16 4.35 -11.00
CA TYR A 58 -36.40 5.30 -11.83
C TYR A 58 -35.98 6.59 -11.11
N GLU A 59 -36.54 6.90 -9.94
CA GLU A 59 -36.19 8.10 -9.17
C GLU A 59 -34.84 7.99 -8.42
N LYS A 60 -34.22 6.78 -8.37
CA LYS A 60 -32.91 6.59 -7.68
C LYS A 60 -31.68 6.76 -8.56
N VAL A 61 -31.82 7.00 -9.84
CA VAL A 61 -30.68 7.06 -10.80
C VAL A 61 -30.39 8.49 -11.26
N GLY A 62 -30.26 9.43 -10.36
CA GLY A 62 -29.85 10.75 -10.84
C GLY A 62 -29.95 11.91 -9.87
N ARG A 63 -30.07 11.66 -8.57
CA ARG A 63 -29.94 12.78 -7.63
C ARG A 63 -28.47 13.21 -7.60
N HIS A 64 -28.13 14.34 -8.23
CA HIS A 64 -26.85 14.99 -8.03
C HIS A 64 -26.76 15.36 -6.55
N LEU A 65 -25.86 14.66 -5.81
CA LEU A 65 -25.59 14.99 -4.42
C LEU A 65 -25.06 16.42 -4.34
N THR A 66 -25.55 17.16 -3.36
CA THR A 66 -24.96 18.46 -3.00
C THR A 66 -23.52 18.27 -2.53
N GLU A 67 -22.72 19.32 -2.58
CA GLU A 67 -21.32 19.25 -2.12
C GLU A 67 -21.22 18.81 -0.65
N THR A 68 -22.14 19.28 0.20
CA THR A 68 -22.24 18.89 1.61
C THR A 68 -22.58 17.39 1.76
N GLU A 69 -23.49 16.85 0.93
CA GLU A 69 -23.84 15.43 0.96
C GLU A 69 -22.64 14.55 0.52
N LYS A 70 -21.86 15.00 -0.45
CA LYS A 70 -20.63 14.31 -0.88
C LYS A 70 -19.59 14.28 0.24
N ILE A 71 -19.34 15.41 0.89
CA ILE A 71 -18.39 15.52 2.02
C ILE A 71 -18.83 14.62 3.16
N ASN A 72 -20.10 14.64 3.55
CA ASN A 72 -20.63 13.80 4.61
C ASN A 72 -20.51 12.31 4.28
N ARG A 73 -20.83 11.94 3.04
CA ARG A 73 -20.68 10.56 2.57
C ARG A 73 -19.22 10.11 2.60
N GLN A 74 -18.30 10.95 2.11
CA GLN A 74 -16.87 10.65 2.15
C GLN A 74 -16.37 10.46 3.57
N HIS A 75 -16.79 11.33 4.49
CA HIS A 75 -16.43 11.19 5.91
C HIS A 75 -16.94 9.88 6.52
N GLN A 76 -18.16 9.45 6.20
CA GLN A 76 -18.67 8.15 6.66
C GLN A 76 -17.89 6.98 6.05
N GLU A 77 -17.52 7.05 4.78
CA GLU A 77 -16.68 6.05 4.11
C GLU A 77 -15.29 5.97 4.77
N ASP A 78 -14.70 7.11 5.16
CA ASP A 78 -13.43 7.18 5.88
C ASP A 78 -13.51 6.55 7.28
N LEU A 79 -14.60 6.81 8.02
CA LEU A 79 -14.82 6.20 9.34
C LEU A 79 -14.94 4.67 9.24
N GLU A 80 -15.67 4.16 8.25
CA GLU A 80 -15.77 2.71 8.05
C GLU A 80 -14.42 2.09 7.63
N ARG A 81 -13.67 2.78 6.78
CA ARG A 81 -12.33 2.34 6.38
C ARG A 81 -11.37 2.31 7.57
N LEU A 82 -11.43 3.33 8.44
CA LEU A 82 -10.59 3.42 9.64
C LEU A 82 -10.78 2.23 10.58
N LYS A 83 -11.99 1.72 10.73
CA LYS A 83 -12.26 0.52 11.54
C LYS A 83 -11.48 -0.71 11.05
N GLY A 84 -11.27 -0.81 9.73
CA GLY A 84 -10.56 -1.92 9.10
C GLY A 84 -9.03 -1.82 9.14
N PHE A 85 -8.45 -0.70 9.55
CA PHE A 85 -6.98 -0.55 9.59
C PHE A 85 -6.34 -1.43 10.68
N ARG A 86 -5.15 -1.92 10.38
CA ARG A 86 -4.32 -2.77 11.23
C ARG A 86 -2.92 -2.15 11.38
N LEU A 87 -2.16 -2.55 12.36
CA LEU A 87 -0.76 -2.14 12.48
C LEU A 87 0.13 -2.61 11.31
N LEU A 88 -0.36 -3.54 10.49
CA LEU A 88 0.28 -3.93 9.22
C LEU A 88 0.03 -2.93 8.08
N ASP A 89 -0.88 -1.97 8.22
CA ASP A 89 -1.17 -0.98 7.18
C ASP A 89 -0.29 0.26 7.35
N ASP A 90 0.53 0.57 6.34
CA ASP A 90 1.68 1.51 6.37
C ASP A 90 1.33 2.87 7.00
N ASP A 91 0.33 3.58 6.46
CA ASP A 91 -0.01 4.92 6.96
C ASP A 91 -0.57 4.90 8.38
N PHE A 92 -1.34 3.85 8.75
CA PHE A 92 -1.87 3.69 10.09
C PHE A 92 -0.75 3.35 11.07
N MET A 93 0.12 2.41 10.70
CA MET A 93 1.32 2.05 11.46
C MET A 93 2.20 3.27 11.71
N THR A 94 2.51 4.03 10.66
CA THR A 94 3.31 5.25 10.76
C THR A 94 2.76 6.18 11.83
N LYS A 95 1.44 6.42 11.87
CA LYS A 95 0.82 7.27 12.89
C LYS A 95 0.81 6.63 14.28
N CYS A 96 0.65 5.32 14.36
CA CYS A 96 0.69 4.63 15.66
C CYS A 96 2.09 4.66 16.31
N PHE A 97 3.14 4.60 15.51
CA PHE A 97 4.52 4.56 16.01
C PHE A 97 5.21 5.93 16.03
N GLU A 98 4.67 6.96 15.35
CA GLU A 98 5.26 8.29 15.29
C GLU A 98 5.42 8.91 16.69
N GLY A 99 6.68 9.10 17.13
CA GLY A 99 7.01 9.66 18.45
C GLY A 99 6.73 8.74 19.66
N GLU A 100 6.27 7.50 19.42
CA GLU A 100 5.83 6.57 20.48
C GLU A 100 6.92 5.54 20.83
N THR A 101 7.87 5.95 21.66
CA THR A 101 8.96 5.07 22.09
C THR A 101 8.47 3.83 22.82
N ALA A 102 7.39 3.90 23.61
CA ALA A 102 6.85 2.77 24.34
C ALA A 102 6.33 1.65 23.43
N CYS A 103 5.67 2.01 22.32
CA CYS A 103 5.16 1.03 21.36
C CYS A 103 6.31 0.29 20.66
N ILE A 104 7.28 1.05 20.13
CA ILE A 104 8.42 0.41 19.43
C ILE A 104 9.33 -0.36 20.39
N GLN A 105 9.50 0.11 21.62
CA GLN A 105 10.26 -0.58 22.65
C GLN A 105 9.65 -1.95 22.97
N LEU A 106 8.33 -2.04 23.11
CA LEU A 106 7.63 -3.31 23.29
C LEU A 106 7.90 -4.26 22.13
N VAL A 107 7.74 -3.77 20.89
CA VAL A 107 7.97 -4.56 19.67
C VAL A 107 9.40 -5.09 19.62
N LEU A 108 10.39 -4.23 19.86
CA LEU A 108 11.81 -4.59 19.80
C LEU A 108 12.20 -5.56 20.91
N ARG A 109 11.70 -5.37 22.15
CA ARG A 109 11.94 -6.31 23.26
C ARG A 109 11.47 -7.72 22.93
N ILE A 110 10.32 -7.84 22.26
CA ILE A 110 9.77 -9.13 21.89
C ILE A 110 10.56 -9.76 20.73
N ILE A 111 10.83 -8.99 19.66
CA ILE A 111 11.47 -9.52 18.45
C ILE A 111 12.94 -9.87 18.70
N LEU A 112 13.67 -9.03 19.45
CA LEU A 112 15.08 -9.21 19.74
C LEU A 112 15.33 -10.06 20.99
N GLU A 113 14.27 -10.43 21.72
CA GLU A 113 14.37 -11.15 23.01
C GLU A 113 15.25 -10.41 24.03
N MET A 114 15.19 -9.07 24.01
CA MET A 114 15.97 -8.17 24.87
C MET A 114 15.06 -7.43 25.85
N PRO A 115 14.71 -8.00 27.01
CA PRO A 115 13.73 -7.39 27.93
C PRO A 115 14.20 -6.05 28.52
N ASP A 116 15.50 -5.84 28.63
CA ASP A 116 16.11 -4.62 29.18
C ASP A 116 16.38 -3.53 28.13
N LEU A 117 16.03 -3.76 26.86
CA LEU A 117 16.20 -2.76 25.79
C LEU A 117 15.36 -1.52 26.10
N ILE A 118 15.97 -0.36 26.03
CA ILE A 118 15.32 0.95 26.20
C ILE A 118 15.49 1.74 24.91
N VAL A 119 14.38 2.12 24.28
CA VAL A 119 14.39 2.99 23.10
C VAL A 119 14.57 4.44 23.55
N THR A 120 15.58 5.10 23.02
CA THR A 120 15.91 6.50 23.32
C THR A 120 15.45 7.48 22.25
N ASP A 121 15.32 7.02 21.00
CA ASP A 121 14.82 7.82 19.87
C ASP A 121 14.04 6.93 18.91
N VAL A 122 12.95 7.46 18.34
CA VAL A 122 12.17 6.81 17.29
C VAL A 122 11.72 7.83 16.26
N ARG A 123 11.99 7.53 14.99
CA ARG A 123 11.58 8.34 13.84
C ARG A 123 10.91 7.46 12.81
N THR A 124 9.85 7.96 12.21
CA THR A 124 9.12 7.26 11.14
C THR A 124 9.42 7.89 9.79
N GLN A 125 9.32 7.11 8.72
CA GLN A 125 9.46 7.54 7.33
C GLN A 125 10.78 8.30 7.06
N VAL A 126 11.89 7.75 7.60
CA VAL A 126 13.22 8.37 7.53
C VAL A 126 13.79 8.20 6.12
N PHE A 127 14.07 9.33 5.46
CA PHE A 127 14.72 9.32 4.16
C PHE A 127 16.25 9.24 4.33
N VAL A 128 16.82 8.16 3.78
CA VAL A 128 18.27 7.94 3.75
C VAL A 128 18.74 8.16 2.32
N GLU A 129 19.46 9.28 2.13
CA GLU A 129 19.86 9.76 0.82
C GLU A 129 21.07 8.97 0.29
N ASN A 130 21.02 8.66 -1.00
CA ASN A 130 22.19 8.21 -1.77
C ASN A 130 22.40 9.18 -2.92
N LEU A 131 23.39 10.03 -2.82
CA LEU A 131 23.68 11.10 -3.79
C LEU A 131 23.93 10.61 -5.22
N LEU A 132 24.37 9.36 -5.40
CA LEU A 132 24.74 8.80 -6.70
C LEU A 132 23.76 7.76 -7.23
N LYS A 133 22.93 7.19 -6.38
CA LYS A 133 22.12 6.00 -6.68
C LYS A 133 20.73 6.10 -6.02
N ARG A 134 20.11 4.93 -5.85
CA ARG A 134 18.78 4.81 -5.24
C ARG A 134 18.85 5.10 -3.73
N SER A 135 18.15 6.12 -3.28
CA SER A 135 17.87 6.38 -1.86
C SER A 135 16.86 5.37 -1.30
N VAL A 136 16.78 5.25 0.02
CA VAL A 136 15.78 4.44 0.72
C VAL A 136 14.97 5.30 1.68
N ARG A 137 13.75 4.88 1.92
CA ARG A 137 12.89 5.42 2.99
C ARG A 137 12.66 4.28 3.95
N LEU A 138 13.08 4.46 5.20
CA LEU A 138 12.92 3.52 6.29
C LEU A 138 11.61 3.80 7.00
N ASP A 139 10.80 2.78 7.23
CA ASP A 139 9.48 2.95 7.84
C ASP A 139 9.61 3.42 9.28
N ILE A 140 10.44 2.74 10.09
CA ILE A 140 10.76 3.14 11.47
C ILE A 140 12.26 3.00 11.67
N LEU A 141 12.90 4.04 12.19
CA LEU A 141 14.29 4.01 12.67
C LEU A 141 14.32 4.31 14.15
N ALA A 142 14.75 3.33 14.95
CA ALA A 142 14.90 3.46 16.40
C ALA A 142 16.38 3.46 16.80
N THR A 143 16.68 4.15 17.89
CA THR A 143 17.96 4.07 18.61
C THR A 143 17.70 3.61 20.02
N ASP A 144 18.47 2.68 20.52
CA ASP A 144 18.37 2.23 21.89
C ASP A 144 19.45 2.83 22.81
N ASN A 145 19.40 2.44 24.10
CA ASN A 145 20.33 2.91 25.13
C ASN A 145 21.77 2.39 24.97
N ALA A 146 21.99 1.36 24.15
CA ALA A 146 23.32 0.88 23.77
C ALA A 146 23.86 1.55 22.49
N GLY A 147 23.11 2.47 21.89
CA GLY A 147 23.47 3.13 20.65
C GLY A 147 23.15 2.35 19.38
N ARG A 148 22.56 1.14 19.49
CA ARG A 148 22.19 0.31 18.36
C ARG A 148 21.17 1.00 17.47
N LYS A 149 21.29 0.82 16.17
CA LYS A 149 20.37 1.41 15.18
C LYS A 149 19.49 0.31 14.59
N ILE A 150 18.20 0.48 14.74
CA ILE A 150 17.22 -0.55 14.44
C ILE A 150 16.21 0.00 13.45
N ASN A 151 16.24 -0.52 12.22
CA ASN A 151 15.22 -0.25 11.21
C ASN A 151 14.15 -1.35 11.27
N VAL A 152 12.88 -0.94 11.37
CA VAL A 152 11.74 -1.85 11.26
C VAL A 152 10.95 -1.48 10.02
N GLU A 153 10.83 -2.42 9.10
CA GLU A 153 10.07 -2.35 7.85
C GLU A 153 8.81 -3.20 7.97
N ILE A 154 7.65 -2.64 7.66
CA ILE A 154 6.38 -3.38 7.67
C ILE A 154 5.91 -3.57 6.24
N GLN A 155 5.81 -4.84 5.79
CA GLN A 155 5.57 -5.16 4.38
C GLN A 155 4.38 -6.10 4.20
N ARG A 156 3.29 -5.59 3.61
CA ARG A 156 2.13 -6.40 3.23
C ARG A 156 2.35 -7.19 1.94
N SER A 157 3.25 -6.73 1.08
CA SER A 157 3.56 -7.39 -0.17
C SER A 157 4.90 -8.11 -0.08
N ASP A 158 4.92 -9.41 -0.42
CA ASP A 158 6.13 -10.22 -0.44
C ASP A 158 7.23 -9.63 -1.35
N LYS A 159 6.84 -8.93 -2.42
CA LYS A 159 7.78 -8.22 -3.29
C LYS A 159 8.52 -7.09 -2.57
N GLY A 160 7.92 -6.52 -1.52
CA GLY A 160 8.52 -5.47 -0.69
C GLY A 160 9.60 -6.00 0.27
N ALA A 161 9.54 -7.29 0.67
CA ALA A 161 10.43 -7.90 1.65
C ALA A 161 11.57 -8.75 1.03
N GLY A 162 11.97 -8.44 -0.19
CA GLY A 162 13.01 -9.22 -0.87
C GLY A 162 14.38 -9.16 -0.18
N GLN A 163 15.09 -10.28 -0.13
CA GLN A 163 16.40 -10.43 0.53
C GLN A 163 17.44 -9.40 0.05
N LYS A 164 17.42 -9.03 -1.25
CA LYS A 164 18.31 -7.99 -1.79
C LYS A 164 17.96 -6.60 -1.26
N ARG A 165 16.66 -6.32 -0.97
CA ARG A 165 16.24 -5.06 -0.35
C ARG A 165 16.72 -4.99 1.09
N ALA A 166 16.59 -6.08 1.86
CA ALA A 166 17.07 -6.13 3.24
C ALA A 166 18.57 -5.85 3.32
N ARG A 167 19.37 -6.52 2.46
CA ARG A 167 20.80 -6.24 2.34
C ARG A 167 21.08 -4.79 1.94
N TYR A 168 20.29 -4.22 1.02
CA TYR A 168 20.48 -2.83 0.57
C TYR A 168 20.17 -1.83 1.68
N ASN A 169 19.08 -2.04 2.43
CA ASN A 169 18.74 -1.21 3.59
C ASN A 169 19.85 -1.25 4.65
N SER A 170 20.37 -2.44 4.97
CA SER A 170 21.51 -2.61 5.89
C SER A 170 22.74 -1.79 5.42
N SER A 171 23.14 -1.95 4.15
CA SER A 171 24.28 -1.21 3.60
C SER A 171 24.05 0.31 3.56
N MET A 172 22.81 0.75 3.36
CA MET A 172 22.47 2.18 3.37
C MET A 172 22.50 2.76 4.79
N MET A 173 22.09 1.97 5.80
CA MET A 173 22.25 2.36 7.19
C MET A 173 23.70 2.56 7.53
N ASP A 174 24.56 1.57 7.30
CA ASP A 174 25.98 1.61 7.62
C ASP A 174 26.67 2.82 6.93
N ALA A 175 26.40 3.02 5.64
CA ALA A 175 26.95 4.12 4.85
C ALA A 175 26.56 5.52 5.34
N ASN A 176 25.46 5.64 6.09
CA ASN A 176 24.96 6.92 6.60
C ASN A 176 25.16 7.08 8.12
N LEU A 177 25.62 6.05 8.81
CA LEU A 177 25.85 6.08 10.25
C LEU A 177 27.30 6.45 10.60
N LEU A 178 28.25 6.18 9.69
CA LEU A 178 29.65 6.49 9.93
C LEU A 178 30.03 7.83 9.27
N PRO A 179 30.32 8.87 10.07
CA PRO A 179 30.80 10.15 9.55
C PRO A 179 32.13 10.03 8.82
N LYS A 180 32.40 10.97 7.90
CA LYS A 180 33.66 10.99 7.18
C LYS A 180 34.84 11.22 8.15
N GLY A 181 35.76 10.27 8.18
CA GLY A 181 37.00 10.36 8.97
C GLY A 181 36.94 9.61 10.31
N GLU A 182 35.80 9.05 10.66
CA GLU A 182 35.65 8.14 11.80
C GLU A 182 36.19 6.73 11.46
N ASP A 183 36.56 5.96 12.48
CA ASP A 183 37.02 4.58 12.32
C ASP A 183 35.85 3.63 11.98
N PHE A 184 36.11 2.58 11.21
CA PHE A 184 35.09 1.57 10.94
C PHE A 184 34.66 0.79 12.18
N GLU A 185 35.52 0.69 13.20
CA GLU A 185 35.20 0.07 14.50
C GLU A 185 34.17 0.89 15.32
N ASP A 186 33.93 2.17 14.95
CA ASP A 186 32.93 3.04 15.57
C ASP A 186 31.52 2.83 14.97
N LEU A 187 31.36 1.95 13.95
CA LEU A 187 30.04 1.59 13.44
C LEU A 187 29.18 0.96 14.54
N PRO A 188 27.98 1.49 14.80
CA PRO A 188 27.10 0.88 15.78
C PRO A 188 26.57 -0.44 15.27
N GLU A 189 26.19 -1.32 16.17
CA GLU A 189 25.44 -2.52 15.86
C GLU A 189 24.09 -2.14 15.18
N THR A 190 23.78 -2.78 14.06
CA THR A 190 22.63 -2.44 13.22
C THR A 190 21.67 -3.63 13.04
N TYR A 191 20.36 -3.34 13.07
CA TYR A 191 19.31 -4.30 12.85
C TYR A 191 18.39 -3.83 11.73
N VAL A 192 18.11 -4.70 10.77
CA VAL A 192 17.07 -4.50 9.75
C VAL A 192 16.01 -5.58 9.94
N ILE A 193 14.86 -5.19 10.45
CA ILE A 193 13.76 -6.07 10.80
C ILE A 193 12.62 -5.91 9.80
N PHE A 194 12.29 -6.97 9.08
CA PHE A 194 11.11 -7.02 8.23
C PHE A 194 9.98 -7.75 8.96
N ILE A 195 8.89 -7.05 9.25
CA ILE A 195 7.62 -7.65 9.68
C ILE A 195 6.77 -7.81 8.42
N THR A 196 6.55 -9.05 7.99
CA THR A 196 5.85 -9.36 6.73
C THR A 196 4.45 -9.91 7.00
N GLU A 197 3.48 -9.61 6.15
CA GLU A 197 2.12 -10.15 6.30
C GLU A 197 2.10 -11.68 6.16
N HIS A 198 2.94 -12.23 5.25
CA HIS A 198 3.08 -13.66 4.99
C HIS A 198 4.48 -14.17 5.31
N ASP A 199 4.63 -15.50 5.44
CA ASP A 199 5.95 -16.13 5.60
C ASP A 199 6.74 -16.13 4.28
N VAL A 200 7.47 -15.06 4.03
CA VAL A 200 8.24 -14.87 2.77
C VAL A 200 9.42 -15.85 2.60
N LEU A 201 9.84 -16.53 3.68
CA LEU A 201 10.89 -17.55 3.63
C LEU A 201 10.32 -18.98 3.60
N GLY A 202 9.02 -19.17 3.90
CA GLY A 202 8.27 -20.40 3.71
C GLY A 202 8.78 -21.59 4.57
N ARG A 203 9.18 -21.34 5.81
CA ARG A 203 9.70 -22.36 6.74
C ARG A 203 8.90 -22.50 8.02
N ASP A 204 7.73 -21.86 8.10
CA ASP A 204 6.80 -21.86 9.24
C ASP A 204 7.45 -21.47 10.59
N ARG A 205 8.45 -20.59 10.55
CA ARG A 205 9.05 -20.04 11.76
C ARG A 205 8.42 -18.70 12.10
N ALA A 206 8.33 -18.38 13.38
CA ALA A 206 7.88 -17.07 13.86
C ALA A 206 8.89 -15.97 13.48
N LEU A 207 10.16 -16.31 13.53
CA LEU A 207 11.27 -15.40 13.34
C LEU A 207 12.41 -16.11 12.62
N TYR A 208 13.05 -15.39 11.71
CA TYR A 208 14.26 -15.81 11.01
C TYR A 208 15.38 -14.82 11.28
N HIS A 209 16.49 -15.29 11.83
CA HIS A 209 17.73 -14.53 11.95
C HIS A 209 18.62 -14.83 10.75
N ILE A 210 19.08 -13.80 10.07
CA ILE A 210 20.00 -13.88 8.95
C ILE A 210 21.30 -13.22 9.36
N GLY A 211 22.37 -13.98 9.32
CA GLY A 211 23.72 -13.54 9.62
C GLY A 211 24.72 -13.97 8.57
N ARG A 212 25.99 -13.64 8.78
CA ARG A 212 27.11 -14.06 7.96
C ARG A 212 27.88 -15.19 8.63
N TYR A 213 28.50 -16.05 7.82
CA TYR A 213 29.24 -17.22 8.25
C TYR A 213 30.62 -17.26 7.62
N ILE A 214 31.61 -17.69 8.37
CA ILE A 214 32.92 -18.08 7.86
C ILE A 214 32.79 -19.52 7.39
N PHE A 215 32.70 -19.73 6.08
CA PHE A 215 32.42 -21.05 5.52
C PHE A 215 33.46 -22.11 5.86
N ASP A 216 34.73 -21.71 6.03
CA ASP A 216 35.86 -22.64 6.30
C ASP A 216 35.86 -23.17 7.75
N THR A 217 35.35 -22.39 8.71
CA THR A 217 35.31 -22.75 10.13
C THR A 217 33.91 -23.11 10.63
N GLY A 218 32.86 -22.66 9.91
CA GLY A 218 31.48 -22.82 10.34
C GLY A 218 31.03 -21.85 11.45
N GLU A 219 31.88 -20.88 11.80
CA GLU A 219 31.61 -19.89 12.84
C GLU A 219 30.82 -18.69 12.27
N THR A 220 30.08 -18.00 13.12
CA THR A 220 29.44 -16.72 12.78
C THR A 220 30.49 -15.65 12.54
N PHE A 221 30.28 -14.82 11.51
CA PHE A 221 31.07 -13.61 11.29
C PHE A 221 30.40 -12.47 12.03
N GLU A 222 30.92 -12.10 13.17
CA GLU A 222 30.34 -11.15 14.12
C GLU A 222 30.69 -9.71 13.73
N ASP A 223 30.05 -9.20 12.68
CA ASP A 223 30.26 -7.84 12.16
C ASP A 223 29.24 -6.81 12.67
N GLY A 224 28.38 -7.17 13.62
CA GLY A 224 27.39 -6.29 14.22
C GLY A 224 26.22 -5.91 13.29
N SER A 225 26.07 -6.58 12.15
CA SER A 225 24.97 -6.31 11.20
C SER A 225 23.99 -7.48 11.15
N HIS A 226 22.73 -7.22 11.51
CA HIS A 226 21.70 -8.23 11.67
C HIS A 226 20.51 -7.95 10.77
N ILE A 227 19.96 -9.00 10.13
CA ILE A 227 18.72 -8.94 9.38
C ILE A 227 17.75 -9.95 9.98
N LEU A 228 16.53 -9.52 10.27
CA LEU A 228 15.48 -10.38 10.84
C LEU A 228 14.24 -10.33 9.95
N TYR A 229 13.58 -11.48 9.81
CA TYR A 229 12.25 -11.57 9.22
C TYR A 229 11.28 -12.13 10.23
N VAL A 230 10.19 -11.40 10.45
CA VAL A 230 9.11 -11.77 11.36
C VAL A 230 7.90 -12.18 10.51
N ASN A 231 7.44 -13.42 10.74
CA ASN A 231 6.29 -13.97 10.03
C ASN A 231 4.98 -13.46 10.64
N GLY A 232 4.29 -12.56 9.97
CA GLY A 232 3.02 -11.98 10.41
C GLY A 232 1.84 -12.95 10.43
N GLU A 233 1.94 -14.14 9.83
CA GLU A 233 0.93 -15.19 9.92
C GLU A 233 1.08 -16.07 11.15
N TYR A 234 2.22 -16.02 11.84
CA TYR A 234 2.46 -16.86 13.01
C TYR A 234 1.51 -16.51 14.16
N ARG A 235 0.82 -17.53 14.71
CA ARG A 235 -0.20 -17.40 15.76
C ARG A 235 0.05 -18.33 16.97
N GLY A 236 1.30 -18.68 17.24
CA GLY A 236 1.64 -19.46 18.44
C GLY A 236 1.41 -18.68 19.74
N GLU A 237 1.27 -19.40 20.87
CA GLU A 237 1.08 -18.83 22.22
C GLU A 237 2.38 -18.19 22.80
N THR A 238 3.29 -17.79 21.93
CA THR A 238 4.55 -17.11 22.28
C THR A 238 4.34 -15.60 22.28
N PRO A 239 5.23 -14.81 22.91
CA PRO A 239 5.16 -13.35 22.86
C PRO A 239 5.09 -12.81 21.43
N ILE A 240 5.89 -13.38 20.51
CA ILE A 240 5.91 -12.97 19.10
C ILE A 240 4.62 -13.35 18.37
N GLY A 241 3.98 -14.50 18.71
CA GLY A 241 2.70 -14.89 18.14
C GLY A 241 1.56 -13.96 18.56
N LYS A 242 1.55 -13.54 19.83
CA LYS A 242 0.62 -12.54 20.36
C LYS A 242 0.86 -11.18 19.72
N LEU A 243 2.12 -10.79 19.50
CA LEU A 243 2.47 -9.56 18.81
C LEU A 243 1.96 -9.56 17.36
N MET A 244 2.15 -10.65 16.63
CA MET A 244 1.66 -10.77 15.24
C MET A 244 0.13 -10.85 15.16
N HIS A 245 -0.52 -11.40 16.18
CA HIS A 245 -1.97 -11.28 16.34
C HIS A 245 -2.37 -9.80 16.42
N ASP A 246 -1.75 -9.02 17.31
CA ASP A 246 -2.05 -7.60 17.51
C ASP A 246 -1.80 -6.77 16.25
N PHE A 247 -0.73 -7.07 15.51
CA PHE A 247 -0.45 -6.41 14.22
C PHE A 247 -1.53 -6.67 13.17
N SER A 248 -2.23 -7.80 13.27
CA SER A 248 -3.33 -8.18 12.36
C SER A 248 -4.70 -7.75 12.87
N CYS A 249 -4.84 -7.37 14.14
CA CYS A 249 -6.10 -6.99 14.75
C CYS A 249 -6.65 -5.68 14.16
N THR A 250 -7.96 -5.67 13.94
CA THR A 250 -8.70 -4.46 13.59
C THR A 250 -9.36 -3.80 14.81
N ASN A 251 -9.67 -4.59 15.85
CA ASN A 251 -10.32 -4.11 17.06
C ASN A 251 -9.32 -4.07 18.21
N PRO A 252 -9.06 -2.89 18.82
CA PRO A 252 -8.11 -2.76 19.93
C PRO A 252 -8.49 -3.56 21.18
N SER A 253 -9.78 -3.92 21.36
CA SER A 253 -10.21 -4.74 22.49
C SER A 253 -9.79 -6.20 22.41
N ASP A 254 -9.41 -6.67 21.22
CA ASP A 254 -8.97 -8.05 20.98
C ASP A 254 -7.44 -8.20 21.03
N MET A 255 -6.71 -7.09 21.23
CA MET A 255 -5.25 -7.07 21.30
C MET A 255 -4.74 -7.55 22.66
N HIS A 256 -3.56 -8.19 22.64
CA HIS A 256 -2.89 -8.75 23.82
C HIS A 256 -2.04 -7.73 24.58
N TYR A 257 -1.51 -6.72 23.90
CA TYR A 257 -0.61 -5.73 24.47
C TYR A 257 -1.27 -4.38 24.62
N ASP A 258 -1.57 -4.00 25.86
CA ASP A 258 -2.29 -2.74 26.19
C ASP A 258 -1.63 -1.50 25.56
N VAL A 259 -0.31 -1.44 25.54
CA VAL A 259 0.44 -0.31 24.95
C VAL A 259 0.08 -0.11 23.47
N LEU A 260 -0.03 -1.18 22.70
CA LEU A 260 -0.45 -1.12 21.30
C LEU A 260 -1.95 -0.90 21.17
N ALA A 261 -2.75 -1.58 22.01
CA ALA A 261 -4.19 -1.45 22.04
C ALA A 261 -4.64 -0.02 22.32
N ASP A 262 -4.02 0.64 23.30
CA ASP A 262 -4.34 2.03 23.67
C ASP A 262 -4.02 3.00 22.53
N ARG A 263 -2.90 2.77 21.82
CA ARG A 263 -2.53 3.59 20.67
C ARG A 263 -3.49 3.42 19.49
N VAL A 264 -3.86 2.17 19.19
CA VAL A 264 -4.86 1.84 18.15
C VAL A 264 -6.22 2.42 18.53
N ARG A 265 -6.63 2.29 19.81
CA ARG A 265 -7.88 2.86 20.35
C ARG A 265 -7.90 4.37 20.21
N PHE A 266 -6.80 5.07 20.52
CA PHE A 266 -6.71 6.52 20.35
C PHE A 266 -7.07 6.94 18.93
N PHE A 267 -6.46 6.33 17.91
CA PHE A 267 -6.70 6.70 16.51
C PHE A 267 -8.07 6.29 15.99
N LYS A 268 -8.66 5.21 16.50
CA LYS A 268 -9.96 4.70 16.03
C LYS A 268 -11.17 5.24 16.77
N GLU A 269 -11.02 5.63 18.03
CA GLU A 269 -12.16 5.93 18.90
C GLU A 269 -12.14 7.36 19.46
N SER A 270 -10.96 7.98 19.65
CA SER A 270 -10.90 9.36 20.13
C SER A 270 -11.23 10.36 19.02
N LYS A 271 -11.90 11.48 19.36
CA LYS A 271 -12.21 12.53 18.38
C LYS A 271 -10.96 13.10 17.71
N GLU A 272 -9.89 13.27 18.48
CA GLU A 272 -8.60 13.78 17.97
C GLU A 272 -7.93 12.79 17.01
N GLY A 273 -7.77 11.53 17.43
CA GLY A 273 -7.16 10.48 16.62
C GLY A 273 -7.91 10.21 15.33
N VAL A 274 -9.24 10.15 15.40
CA VAL A 274 -10.10 10.01 14.22
C VAL A 274 -9.92 11.20 13.27
N SER A 275 -9.87 12.43 13.80
CA SER A 275 -9.64 13.63 12.95
C SER A 275 -8.28 13.60 12.26
N ILE A 276 -7.23 13.15 12.96
CA ILE A 276 -5.89 12.97 12.38
C ILE A 276 -5.96 11.94 11.24
N MET A 277 -6.59 10.79 11.47
CA MET A 277 -6.67 9.72 10.47
C MET A 277 -7.54 10.10 9.25
N CYS A 278 -8.63 10.84 9.45
CA CYS A 278 -9.41 11.37 8.33
C CYS A 278 -8.55 12.27 7.42
N ARG A 279 -7.71 13.12 8.00
CA ARG A 279 -6.78 13.96 7.23
C ARG A 279 -5.74 13.13 6.48
N VAL A 280 -5.16 12.12 7.13
CA VAL A 280 -4.23 11.18 6.47
C VAL A 280 -4.88 10.51 5.27
N MET A 281 -6.12 10.05 5.40
CA MET A 281 -6.86 9.44 4.28
C MET A 281 -7.19 10.44 3.17
N GLU A 282 -7.42 11.70 3.49
CA GLU A 282 -7.58 12.78 2.50
C GLU A 282 -6.27 13.00 1.74
N ASP A 283 -5.15 13.15 2.43
CA ASP A 283 -3.82 13.30 1.82
C ASP A 283 -3.46 12.12 0.92
N MET A 284 -3.80 10.89 1.32
CA MET A 284 -3.62 9.67 0.51
C MET A 284 -4.44 9.73 -0.78
N ARG A 285 -5.71 10.15 -0.71
CA ARG A 285 -6.58 10.29 -1.90
C ARG A 285 -6.02 11.32 -2.86
N ASP A 286 -5.60 12.46 -2.34
CA ASP A 286 -5.02 13.54 -3.14
C ASP A 286 -3.70 13.13 -3.79
N ALA A 287 -2.86 12.38 -3.08
CA ALA A 287 -1.62 11.82 -3.62
C ALA A 287 -1.92 10.82 -4.75
N ALA A 288 -2.83 9.88 -4.52
CA ALA A 288 -3.24 8.89 -5.51
C ALA A 288 -3.87 9.55 -6.76
N LEU A 289 -4.67 10.60 -6.56
CA LEU A 289 -5.26 11.36 -7.67
C LEU A 289 -4.18 12.07 -8.50
N ARG A 290 -3.21 12.71 -7.83
CA ARG A 290 -2.07 13.37 -8.51
C ARG A 290 -1.23 12.37 -9.30
N GLU A 291 -0.91 11.23 -8.70
CA GLU A 291 -0.15 10.15 -9.34
C GLU A 291 -0.89 9.59 -10.55
N GLY A 292 -2.17 9.25 -10.38
CA GLY A 292 -3.00 8.74 -11.47
C GLY A 292 -3.14 9.75 -12.63
N LEU A 293 -3.23 11.06 -12.32
CA LEU A 293 -3.28 12.10 -13.35
C LEU A 293 -1.93 12.23 -14.09
N GLN A 294 -0.81 12.12 -13.38
CA GLN A 294 0.53 12.16 -13.98
C GLN A 294 0.78 10.94 -14.88
N GLU A 295 0.43 9.75 -14.39
CA GLU A 295 0.58 8.50 -15.16
C GLU A 295 -0.33 8.51 -16.38
N GLY A 296 -1.60 8.92 -16.25
CA GLY A 296 -2.52 9.07 -17.38
C GLY A 296 -2.02 10.07 -18.43
N LYS A 297 -1.43 11.20 -18.00
CA LYS A 297 -0.78 12.15 -18.92
C LYS A 297 0.42 11.52 -19.62
N ARG A 298 1.25 10.76 -18.89
CA ARG A 298 2.43 10.10 -19.44
C ARG A 298 2.05 9.01 -20.44
N GLU A 299 1.06 8.19 -20.09
CA GLU A 299 0.55 7.16 -21.00
C GLU A 299 -0.07 7.78 -22.27
N GLY A 300 -0.85 8.86 -22.14
CA GLY A 300 -1.40 9.57 -23.28
C GLY A 300 -0.33 10.15 -24.22
N LYS A 301 0.78 10.65 -23.65
CA LYS A 301 1.95 11.11 -24.45
C LYS A 301 2.62 9.94 -25.18
N LYS A 302 2.80 8.79 -24.51
CA LYS A 302 3.36 7.59 -25.13
C LYS A 302 2.48 7.07 -26.25
N GLU A 303 1.17 7.00 -26.03
CA GLU A 303 0.21 6.55 -27.04
C GLU A 303 0.22 7.48 -28.27
N MET A 304 0.29 8.79 -28.06
CA MET A 304 0.43 9.75 -29.15
C MET A 304 1.72 9.56 -29.93
N ALA A 305 2.86 9.39 -29.23
CA ALA A 305 4.16 9.14 -29.87
C ALA A 305 4.16 7.84 -30.68
N LEU A 306 3.59 6.75 -30.14
CA LEU A 306 3.45 5.47 -30.85
C LEU A 306 2.66 5.60 -32.13
N ARG A 307 1.50 6.27 -32.08
CA ARG A 307 0.68 6.54 -33.27
C ARG A 307 1.45 7.34 -34.33
N MET A 308 2.26 8.31 -33.92
CA MET A 308 3.08 9.09 -34.83
C MET A 308 4.21 8.25 -35.46
N LEU A 309 4.88 7.39 -34.69
CA LEU A 309 5.87 6.43 -35.17
C LEU A 309 5.27 5.47 -36.20
N GLU A 310 4.08 4.91 -35.92
CA GLU A 310 3.38 4.01 -36.85
C GLU A 310 3.07 4.66 -38.21
N THR A 311 2.84 5.96 -38.26
CA THR A 311 2.60 6.67 -39.53
C THR A 311 3.86 6.76 -40.41
N GLY A 312 5.03 6.71 -39.81
CA GLY A 312 6.31 6.89 -40.50
C GLY A 312 6.54 8.25 -41.15
N ARG A 313 5.73 9.25 -40.78
CA ARG A 313 5.73 10.61 -41.39
C ARG A 313 6.52 11.63 -40.60
N TYR A 314 6.83 11.36 -39.34
CA TYR A 314 7.42 12.31 -38.41
C TYR A 314 8.81 11.84 -37.97
N SER A 315 9.75 12.76 -37.89
CA SER A 315 11.07 12.51 -37.27
C SER A 315 10.95 12.36 -35.76
N ILE A 316 11.95 11.75 -35.11
CA ILE A 316 12.01 11.63 -33.64
C ILE A 316 11.96 13.00 -32.98
N GLU A 317 12.58 14.01 -33.56
CA GLU A 317 12.59 15.40 -33.09
C GLU A 317 11.19 16.02 -33.13
N GLU A 318 10.46 15.82 -34.23
CA GLU A 318 9.06 16.30 -34.37
C GLU A 318 8.13 15.58 -33.38
N ILE A 319 8.26 14.26 -33.23
CA ILE A 319 7.51 13.49 -32.24
C ILE A 319 7.80 13.97 -30.83
N SER A 320 9.07 14.28 -30.52
CA SER A 320 9.47 14.84 -29.22
C SER A 320 8.82 16.18 -28.93
N GLN A 321 8.80 17.08 -29.90
CA GLN A 321 8.16 18.40 -29.78
C GLN A 321 6.64 18.30 -29.58
N LEU A 322 5.98 17.39 -30.28
CA LEU A 322 4.52 17.27 -30.26
C LEU A 322 4.03 16.46 -29.05
N SER A 323 4.72 15.38 -28.67
CA SER A 323 4.35 14.52 -27.54
C SER A 323 4.85 15.06 -26.21
N GLY A 324 5.96 15.82 -26.23
CA GLY A 324 6.68 16.26 -25.02
C GLY A 324 7.36 15.11 -24.28
N LEU A 325 7.72 14.03 -24.99
CA LEU A 325 8.64 12.98 -24.56
C LEU A 325 10.06 13.30 -25.03
N SER A 326 11.05 12.84 -24.30
CA SER A 326 12.45 12.95 -24.74
C SER A 326 12.73 12.05 -25.95
N PRO A 327 13.71 12.38 -26.81
CA PRO A 327 14.09 11.52 -27.93
C PRO A 327 14.47 10.10 -27.50
N ASP A 328 15.09 9.94 -26.34
CA ASP A 328 15.48 8.63 -25.80
C ASP A 328 14.27 7.79 -25.36
N GLU A 329 13.27 8.42 -24.77
CA GLU A 329 12.01 7.75 -24.44
C GLU A 329 11.31 7.27 -25.73
N ILE A 330 11.30 8.09 -26.78
CA ILE A 330 10.68 7.73 -28.08
C ILE A 330 11.41 6.56 -28.72
N ARG A 331 12.76 6.54 -28.71
CA ARG A 331 13.56 5.39 -29.22
C ARG A 331 13.30 4.09 -28.48
N THR A 332 12.91 4.16 -27.18
CA THR A 332 12.54 2.96 -26.42
C THR A 332 11.16 2.44 -26.78
N LEU A 333 10.30 3.24 -27.40
CA LEU A 333 8.97 2.83 -27.87
C LEU A 333 9.02 2.15 -29.24
N GLU A 334 10.11 2.30 -30.01
CA GLU A 334 10.30 1.65 -31.32
C GLU A 334 10.66 0.15 -31.21
N LYS A 335 10.96 -0.35 -30.00
CA LYS A 335 11.34 -1.75 -29.72
C LYS A 335 10.14 -2.58 -29.29
#